data_c6d9240a7681cf0ee8d8f94864cc32e1
#
_entry.id   c6d9240a7681cf0ee8d8f94864cc32e1
#
_cell.length_a   1.000
_cell.length_b   1.000
_cell.length_c   1.000
_cell.angle_alpha   90.00
_cell.angle_beta   90.00
_cell.angle_gamma   90.00
#
_symmetry.space_group_name_H-M   'P 1'
#
loop_
_entity.id
_entity.type
_entity.pdbx_description
1 polymer ?
#
loop_
_entity_poly.entity_id
_entity_poly.type
_entity_poly.pdbx_seq_one_letter_code
_entity_poly.pdbx_strand_id
1 'polypeptide(L)'
;MTDKMKTVCVGRFLIDVPEEAEIELRQARIDGFDIATFNETDDDFQKRVVNREAQINAKPDYRGGSKNMEAVREVKTETGLVGKIFIHSRTVEEGTQGNGLGGVERYRDEGITTEALVHGHGISIDLFFEDRNPDLIEDLPKLVNQLVANPNNHTPAEPGFCMDRAYVRDPLNADQLEQIMMFGRLPNHPDVEFMFLVSAGLKPDEHGLLARNEAADEALSMAERMRITRLRAASREIGGLKGEEVAELVVEKNEARGHSFWWEVNGTEDNVFVPHLVFRMSTGNGNRQPVPSSLSDGAALGLWDKISSSIRFRPSKPAEMSRVEAPPTPLGAYASAGERCPESGWWLCGDGGNGVAILGGQRQHLRKGQKMPQALLLPPQTIWQRMRGLQPSYESTTRTAWKLVDKRERDRTPPSVPLAQATLAAQADSGSAIGTACSTAQPEVAIGYVARTGMQCPASGWWRCEESHALDGTRWFAAGSLLPAATFEVSAATLGRAFGARQAIQRRSVWQLVRHSVTPGATSAIPDISGSAQDRDPPTLA
;
A
#
# COMPACT_ATOMS: atom_id res chain seq x y z
N MET A 1 -30.86 -11.52 20.14
CA MET A 1 -29.87 -11.21 19.10
C MET A 1 -28.42 -11.54 19.53
N THR A 2 -27.98 -11.21 20.74
CA THR A 2 -26.59 -11.43 21.17
C THR A 2 -26.42 -12.57 22.19
N ASP A 3 -27.47 -13.36 22.46
CA ASP A 3 -27.40 -14.40 23.47
C ASP A 3 -26.57 -15.62 23.03
N LYS A 4 -26.55 -15.89 21.72
CA LYS A 4 -25.72 -16.92 21.12
C LYS A 4 -24.83 -16.33 20.05
N MET A 5 -23.54 -16.61 20.15
CA MET A 5 -22.51 -16.17 19.23
C MET A 5 -21.76 -17.36 18.66
N LYS A 6 -21.37 -17.27 17.40
CA LYS A 6 -20.43 -18.21 16.75
C LYS A 6 -19.10 -17.52 16.44
N THR A 7 -18.01 -18.26 16.58
CA THR A 7 -16.69 -17.76 16.26
C THR A 7 -16.36 -18.01 14.78
N VAL A 8 -15.89 -17.00 14.09
CA VAL A 8 -15.42 -17.06 12.69
C VAL A 8 -13.92 -16.78 12.67
N CYS A 9 -13.17 -17.60 11.92
CA CYS A 9 -11.75 -17.37 11.67
C CYS A 9 -11.58 -16.58 10.36
N VAL A 10 -10.93 -15.42 10.43
CA VAL A 10 -10.70 -14.51 9.30
C VAL A 10 -9.22 -14.15 9.25
N GLY A 11 -8.48 -14.71 8.29
CA GLY A 11 -7.03 -14.58 8.27
C GLY A 11 -6.41 -15.12 9.55
N ARG A 12 -5.69 -14.28 10.29
CA ARG A 12 -5.06 -14.64 11.57
C ARG A 12 -5.91 -14.29 12.79
N PHE A 13 -7.16 -13.86 12.58
CA PHE A 13 -8.03 -13.34 13.64
C PHE A 13 -9.27 -14.20 13.85
N LEU A 14 -9.80 -14.14 15.06
CA LEU A 14 -11.12 -14.63 15.41
C LEU A 14 -12.04 -13.44 15.68
N ILE A 15 -13.29 -13.58 15.27
CA ILE A 15 -14.36 -12.64 15.56
C ILE A 15 -15.61 -13.43 15.94
N ASP A 16 -16.30 -13.01 17.01
CA ASP A 16 -17.56 -13.64 17.40
C ASP A 16 -18.71 -12.81 16.85
N VAL A 17 -19.60 -13.46 16.13
CA VAL A 17 -20.77 -12.85 15.48
C VAL A 17 -22.05 -13.55 15.95
N PRO A 18 -23.25 -12.94 15.85
CA PRO A 18 -24.50 -13.62 16.15
C PRO A 18 -24.60 -14.96 15.42
N GLU A 19 -25.11 -16.00 16.11
CA GLU A 19 -25.18 -17.36 15.56
C GLU A 19 -25.98 -17.41 14.25
N GLU A 20 -27.05 -16.60 14.15
CA GLU A 20 -27.90 -16.47 12.98
C GLU A 20 -27.28 -15.67 11.83
N ALA A 21 -26.14 -14.98 12.04
CA ALA A 21 -25.52 -14.18 11.00
C ALA A 21 -25.08 -15.05 9.80
N GLU A 22 -25.44 -14.60 8.62
CA GLU A 22 -24.92 -15.15 7.36
C GLU A 22 -23.56 -14.54 7.06
N ILE A 23 -22.54 -15.38 6.94
CA ILE A 23 -21.15 -14.98 6.77
C ILE A 23 -20.64 -15.39 5.39
N GLU A 24 -19.99 -14.47 4.72
CA GLU A 24 -19.30 -14.70 3.46
C GLU A 24 -17.85 -14.24 3.59
N LEU A 25 -16.92 -15.18 3.40
CA LEU A 25 -15.50 -14.88 3.25
C LEU A 25 -15.22 -14.67 1.76
N ARG A 26 -14.66 -13.52 1.42
CA ARG A 26 -14.25 -13.23 0.05
C ARG A 26 -12.94 -13.92 -0.29
N GLN A 27 -12.63 -13.94 -1.58
CA GLN A 27 -11.38 -14.46 -2.10
C GLN A 27 -10.19 -13.89 -1.31
N ALA A 28 -9.32 -14.78 -0.84
CA ALA A 28 -8.11 -14.40 -0.14
C ALA A 28 -7.00 -14.03 -1.13
N ARG A 29 -6.06 -13.21 -0.68
CA ARG A 29 -4.83 -12.93 -1.40
C ARG A 29 -3.64 -13.14 -0.49
N ILE A 30 -2.66 -13.92 -0.95
CA ILE A 30 -1.41 -14.16 -0.22
C ILE A 30 -0.25 -14.02 -1.18
N ASP A 31 0.69 -13.13 -0.87
CA ASP A 31 1.88 -12.82 -1.67
C ASP A 31 1.56 -12.52 -3.15
N GLY A 32 0.43 -11.82 -3.34
CA GLY A 32 -0.07 -11.46 -4.64
C GLY A 32 -0.90 -12.55 -5.35
N PHE A 33 -0.90 -13.79 -4.87
CA PHE A 33 -1.77 -14.83 -5.40
C PHE A 33 -3.21 -14.63 -4.95
N ASP A 34 -4.10 -14.50 -5.89
CA ASP A 34 -5.54 -14.60 -5.66
C ASP A 34 -5.92 -16.06 -5.43
N ILE A 35 -6.58 -16.35 -4.30
CA ILE A 35 -6.92 -17.71 -3.87
C ILE A 35 -8.43 -17.84 -3.80
N ALA A 36 -9.01 -18.66 -4.67
CA ALA A 36 -10.43 -19.00 -4.69
C ALA A 36 -10.64 -20.44 -4.22
N THR A 37 -11.73 -20.65 -3.48
CA THR A 37 -12.09 -21.96 -2.94
C THR A 37 -13.56 -22.25 -3.20
N PHE A 38 -13.89 -23.49 -3.56
CA PHE A 38 -15.26 -23.91 -3.79
C PHE A 38 -15.44 -25.42 -3.69
N ASN A 39 -16.68 -25.87 -3.49
CA ASN A 39 -17.02 -27.28 -3.51
C ASN A 39 -16.99 -27.80 -4.94
N GLU A 40 -16.32 -28.90 -5.16
CA GLU A 40 -16.24 -29.55 -6.47
C GLU A 40 -16.10 -31.07 -6.28
N THR A 41 -16.58 -31.87 -7.22
CA THR A 41 -16.34 -33.32 -7.20
C THR A 41 -14.99 -33.66 -7.85
N ASP A 42 -14.41 -34.81 -7.50
CA ASP A 42 -13.15 -35.27 -8.10
C ASP A 42 -13.25 -35.33 -9.65
N ASP A 43 -14.39 -35.85 -10.17
CA ASP A 43 -14.61 -35.97 -11.63
C ASP A 43 -14.68 -34.60 -12.32
N ASP A 44 -15.36 -33.64 -11.73
CA ASP A 44 -15.48 -32.30 -12.29
C ASP A 44 -14.15 -31.56 -12.22
N PHE A 45 -13.41 -31.71 -11.14
CA PHE A 45 -12.05 -31.20 -11.00
C PHE A 45 -11.13 -31.73 -12.11
N GLN A 46 -11.12 -33.04 -12.34
CA GLN A 46 -10.28 -33.63 -13.40
C GLN A 46 -10.63 -33.10 -14.78
N LYS A 47 -11.93 -32.99 -15.11
CA LYS A 47 -12.39 -32.38 -16.37
C LYS A 47 -11.93 -30.93 -16.48
N ARG A 48 -12.03 -30.16 -15.40
CA ARG A 48 -11.63 -28.75 -15.36
C ARG A 48 -10.14 -28.57 -15.58
N VAL A 49 -9.30 -29.37 -14.93
CA VAL A 49 -7.84 -29.36 -15.12
C VAL A 49 -7.46 -29.65 -16.57
N VAL A 50 -8.04 -30.70 -17.18
CA VAL A 50 -7.81 -31.04 -18.60
C VAL A 50 -8.24 -29.91 -19.52
N ASN A 51 -9.42 -29.35 -19.28
CA ASN A 51 -9.94 -28.23 -20.08
C ASN A 51 -9.06 -26.98 -19.93
N ARG A 52 -8.58 -26.70 -18.73
CA ARG A 52 -7.69 -25.56 -18.47
C ARG A 52 -6.36 -25.70 -19.22
N GLU A 53 -5.75 -26.86 -19.15
CA GLU A 53 -4.52 -27.14 -19.88
C GLU A 53 -4.71 -26.97 -21.40
N ALA A 54 -5.82 -27.46 -21.95
CA ALA A 54 -6.16 -27.28 -23.35
C ALA A 54 -6.38 -25.80 -23.72
N GLN A 55 -7.07 -25.03 -22.87
CA GLN A 55 -7.28 -23.59 -23.07
C GLN A 55 -5.96 -22.80 -23.10
N ILE A 56 -5.02 -23.12 -22.19
CA ILE A 56 -3.72 -22.47 -22.17
C ILE A 56 -2.93 -22.79 -23.44
N ASN A 57 -2.91 -24.05 -23.84
CA ASN A 57 -2.21 -24.50 -25.05
C ASN A 57 -2.82 -23.94 -26.34
N ALA A 58 -4.12 -23.62 -26.36
CA ALA A 58 -4.79 -23.02 -27.52
C ALA A 58 -4.46 -21.54 -27.74
N LYS A 59 -3.92 -20.85 -26.72
CA LYS A 59 -3.51 -19.44 -26.84
C LYS A 59 -2.12 -19.33 -27.47
N PRO A 60 -1.90 -18.33 -28.34
CA PRO A 60 -0.56 -18.06 -28.83
C PRO A 60 0.35 -17.53 -27.71
N ASP A 61 1.64 -17.80 -27.79
CA ASP A 61 2.65 -17.18 -26.95
C ASP A 61 2.88 -15.71 -27.36
N TYR A 62 3.68 -14.97 -26.58
CA TYR A 62 3.97 -13.54 -26.82
C TYR A 62 4.65 -13.24 -28.18
N ARG A 63 5.17 -14.28 -28.88
CA ARG A 63 5.74 -14.19 -30.23
C ARG A 63 4.76 -14.62 -31.33
N GLY A 64 3.53 -15.00 -30.96
CA GLY A 64 2.53 -15.53 -31.89
C GLY A 64 2.71 -17.01 -32.21
N GLY A 65 3.57 -17.72 -31.52
CA GLY A 65 3.79 -19.17 -31.67
C GLY A 65 2.85 -20.00 -30.79
N SER A 66 3.10 -21.32 -30.75
CA SER A 66 2.26 -22.30 -30.06
C SER A 66 2.82 -22.74 -28.67
N LYS A 67 3.79 -22.01 -28.13
CA LYS A 67 4.47 -22.35 -26.86
C LYS A 67 4.00 -21.48 -25.69
N ASN A 68 2.70 -21.27 -25.58
CA ASN A 68 2.15 -20.46 -24.49
C ASN A 68 2.29 -21.15 -23.12
N MET A 69 2.18 -22.49 -23.06
CA MET A 69 2.49 -23.28 -21.88
C MET A 69 4.00 -23.48 -21.79
N GLU A 70 4.63 -22.98 -20.73
CA GLU A 70 6.08 -23.17 -20.51
C GLU A 70 6.37 -24.40 -19.67
N ALA A 71 5.56 -24.63 -18.63
CA ALA A 71 5.71 -25.80 -17.77
C ALA A 71 4.39 -26.22 -17.11
N VAL A 72 4.26 -27.52 -16.88
CA VAL A 72 3.22 -28.14 -16.06
C VAL A 72 3.91 -28.96 -14.98
N ARG A 73 3.50 -28.78 -13.72
CA ARG A 73 4.04 -29.55 -12.59
C ARG A 73 2.90 -30.25 -11.87
N GLU A 74 3.01 -31.55 -11.68
CA GLU A 74 2.06 -32.32 -10.85
C GLU A 74 2.24 -31.94 -9.37
N VAL A 75 1.14 -31.82 -8.66
CA VAL A 75 1.10 -31.49 -7.23
C VAL A 75 0.52 -32.66 -6.45
N LYS A 76 1.21 -33.02 -5.39
CA LYS A 76 0.71 -33.91 -4.34
C LYS A 76 1.28 -33.43 -3.01
N THR A 77 0.43 -32.82 -2.19
CA THR A 77 0.83 -32.28 -0.89
C THR A 77 0.70 -33.32 0.22
N GLU A 78 1.40 -33.09 1.32
CA GLU A 78 1.25 -33.91 2.54
C GLU A 78 -0.14 -33.78 3.18
N THR A 79 -0.84 -32.69 2.87
CA THR A 79 -2.20 -32.39 3.35
C THR A 79 -3.30 -33.08 2.53
N GLY A 80 -2.91 -33.92 1.54
CA GLY A 80 -3.84 -34.68 0.72
C GLY A 80 -4.43 -33.92 -0.48
N LEU A 81 -3.91 -32.74 -0.81
CA LEU A 81 -4.29 -32.03 -2.03
C LEU A 81 -3.51 -32.61 -3.22
N VAL A 82 -4.20 -32.79 -4.35
CA VAL A 82 -3.63 -33.22 -5.62
C VAL A 82 -4.03 -32.25 -6.73
N GLY A 83 -3.19 -32.10 -7.74
CA GLY A 83 -3.53 -31.19 -8.86
C GLY A 83 -2.34 -30.84 -9.73
N LYS A 84 -2.40 -29.66 -10.36
CA LYS A 84 -1.36 -29.17 -11.26
C LYS A 84 -1.03 -27.72 -11.02
N ILE A 85 0.23 -27.37 -11.25
CA ILE A 85 0.70 -26.00 -11.40
C ILE A 85 1.01 -25.76 -12.87
N PHE A 86 0.46 -24.69 -13.43
CA PHE A 86 0.71 -24.22 -14.79
C PHE A 86 1.53 -22.94 -14.77
N ILE A 87 2.54 -22.91 -15.61
CA ILE A 87 3.41 -21.74 -15.85
C ILE A 87 3.27 -21.40 -17.33
N HIS A 88 2.69 -20.23 -17.63
CA HIS A 88 2.29 -19.91 -19.00
C HIS A 88 2.16 -18.40 -19.24
N SER A 89 1.82 -18.04 -20.47
CA SER A 89 1.48 -16.67 -20.91
C SER A 89 2.56 -15.66 -20.48
N ARG A 90 3.81 -15.93 -20.89
CA ARG A 90 4.91 -14.98 -20.69
C ARG A 90 4.61 -13.69 -21.44
N THR A 91 4.85 -12.59 -20.78
CA THR A 91 4.85 -11.24 -21.35
C THR A 91 6.27 -10.72 -21.40
N VAL A 92 6.59 -9.97 -22.44
CA VAL A 92 7.89 -9.30 -22.58
C VAL A 92 7.61 -7.90 -23.10
N GLU A 93 7.90 -6.91 -22.27
CA GLU A 93 7.82 -5.51 -22.66
C GLU A 93 9.24 -4.96 -22.81
N GLU A 94 9.55 -4.53 -24.03
CA GLU A 94 10.83 -3.89 -24.34
C GLU A 94 10.56 -2.47 -24.81
N GLY A 95 11.37 -1.56 -24.30
CA GLY A 95 11.21 -0.17 -24.67
C GLY A 95 12.46 0.65 -24.37
N THR A 96 12.30 1.92 -24.58
CA THR A 96 13.31 2.91 -24.21
C THR A 96 12.64 3.93 -23.31
N GLN A 97 13.26 4.24 -22.19
CA GLN A 97 12.81 5.28 -21.28
C GLN A 97 13.90 6.32 -21.11
N GLY A 98 13.50 7.56 -20.85
CA GLY A 98 14.45 8.61 -20.50
C GLY A 98 15.09 8.28 -19.15
N ASN A 99 16.42 8.25 -19.09
CA ASN A 99 17.17 8.02 -17.85
C ASN A 99 17.16 9.23 -16.88
N GLY A 100 16.34 10.24 -17.13
CA GLY A 100 16.25 11.47 -16.34
C GLY A 100 17.43 12.43 -16.50
N LEU A 101 18.42 12.11 -17.34
CA LEU A 101 19.67 12.84 -17.54
C LEU A 101 19.85 13.29 -19.00
N GLY A 102 18.76 13.25 -19.80
CA GLY A 102 18.80 13.59 -21.23
C GLY A 102 19.27 12.42 -22.12
N GLY A 103 19.54 11.25 -21.56
CA GLY A 103 19.83 10.02 -22.27
C GLY A 103 18.60 9.11 -22.31
N VAL A 104 18.69 8.08 -23.15
CA VAL A 104 17.66 7.03 -23.32
C VAL A 104 18.29 5.70 -22.89
N GLU A 105 17.61 4.98 -21.99
CA GLU A 105 17.99 3.61 -21.64
C GLU A 105 16.96 2.62 -22.19
N ARG A 106 17.42 1.43 -22.51
CA ARG A 106 16.52 0.33 -22.87
C ARG A 106 16.09 -0.39 -21.60
N TYR A 107 14.82 -0.69 -21.50
CA TYR A 107 14.30 -1.59 -20.49
C TYR A 107 13.72 -2.85 -21.13
N ARG A 108 13.72 -3.92 -20.37
CA ARG A 108 13.08 -5.18 -20.71
C ARG A 108 12.49 -5.74 -19.43
N ASP A 109 11.16 -5.72 -19.36
CA ASP A 109 10.38 -6.30 -18.27
C ASP A 109 9.77 -7.61 -18.74
N GLU A 110 9.88 -8.64 -17.93
CA GLU A 110 9.31 -9.94 -18.20
C GLU A 110 8.33 -10.31 -17.10
N GLY A 111 7.13 -10.71 -17.51
CA GLY A 111 6.13 -11.27 -16.66
C GLY A 111 5.75 -12.69 -17.08
N ILE A 112 5.20 -13.46 -16.15
CA ILE A 112 4.68 -14.78 -16.42
C ILE A 112 3.45 -15.08 -15.56
N THR A 113 2.43 -15.70 -16.13
CA THR A 113 1.29 -16.16 -15.38
C THR A 113 1.60 -17.49 -14.70
N THR A 114 1.32 -17.58 -13.43
CA THR A 114 1.43 -18.79 -12.64
C THR A 114 0.10 -19.09 -11.97
N GLU A 115 -0.38 -20.32 -12.14
CA GLU A 115 -1.60 -20.78 -11.49
C GLU A 115 -1.46 -22.20 -10.96
N ALA A 116 -2.15 -22.49 -9.87
CA ALA A 116 -2.28 -23.82 -9.33
C ALA A 116 -3.75 -24.18 -9.20
N LEU A 117 -4.12 -25.34 -9.70
CA LEU A 117 -5.43 -25.96 -9.49
C LEU A 117 -5.20 -27.20 -8.64
N VAL A 118 -5.66 -27.16 -7.39
CA VAL A 118 -5.52 -28.28 -6.46
C VAL A 118 -6.85 -28.67 -5.83
N HIS A 119 -7.01 -29.93 -5.52
CA HIS A 119 -8.26 -30.50 -5.02
C HIS A 119 -7.99 -31.53 -3.94
N GLY A 120 -8.88 -31.61 -2.97
CA GLY A 120 -8.90 -32.64 -1.94
C GLY A 120 -10.03 -32.42 -0.93
N HIS A 121 -10.52 -33.49 -0.35
CA HIS A 121 -11.63 -33.46 0.61
C HIS A 121 -12.91 -32.76 0.08
N GLY A 122 -13.17 -32.85 -1.24
CA GLY A 122 -14.33 -32.24 -1.89
C GLY A 122 -14.21 -30.71 -2.10
N ILE A 123 -13.02 -30.14 -1.86
CA ILE A 123 -12.74 -28.71 -2.03
C ILE A 123 -11.68 -28.53 -3.11
N SER A 124 -11.97 -27.66 -4.06
CA SER A 124 -10.98 -27.12 -4.99
C SER A 124 -10.45 -25.79 -4.48
N ILE A 125 -9.14 -25.60 -4.64
CA ILE A 125 -8.41 -24.39 -4.28
C ILE A 125 -7.62 -23.97 -5.52
N ASP A 126 -7.97 -22.82 -6.06
CA ASP A 126 -7.31 -22.24 -7.24
C ASP A 126 -6.48 -21.03 -6.80
N LEU A 127 -5.20 -21.02 -7.17
CA LEU A 127 -4.29 -19.89 -6.96
C LEU A 127 -3.93 -19.31 -8.32
N PHE A 128 -3.94 -18.00 -8.43
CA PHE A 128 -3.68 -17.32 -9.69
C PHE A 128 -2.87 -16.04 -9.47
N PHE A 129 -1.83 -15.84 -10.30
CA PHE A 129 -1.08 -14.58 -10.37
C PHE A 129 -0.72 -14.31 -11.83
N GLU A 130 -1.23 -13.22 -12.38
CA GLU A 130 -0.90 -12.75 -13.73
C GLU A 130 0.31 -11.82 -13.71
N ASP A 131 1.18 -11.95 -14.72
CA ASP A 131 2.33 -11.05 -14.93
C ASP A 131 3.31 -10.97 -13.74
N ARG A 132 3.59 -12.13 -13.12
CA ARG A 132 4.55 -12.24 -12.02
C ARG A 132 5.99 -12.22 -12.55
N ASN A 133 6.90 -11.61 -11.78
CA ASN A 133 8.33 -11.73 -12.08
C ASN A 133 8.75 -13.22 -12.13
N PRO A 134 9.37 -13.68 -13.24
CA PRO A 134 9.80 -15.07 -13.40
C PRO A 134 10.71 -15.60 -12.29
N ASP A 135 11.48 -14.74 -11.64
CA ASP A 135 12.37 -15.12 -10.51
C ASP A 135 11.59 -15.62 -9.27
N LEU A 136 10.27 -15.34 -9.20
CA LEU A 136 9.41 -15.68 -8.06
C LEU A 136 8.48 -16.89 -8.32
N ILE A 137 8.69 -17.63 -9.42
CA ILE A 137 7.87 -18.81 -9.78
C ILE A 137 7.86 -19.87 -8.66
N GLU A 138 8.99 -20.05 -7.98
CA GLU A 138 9.16 -21.08 -6.94
C GLU A 138 8.41 -20.78 -5.63
N ASP A 139 7.80 -19.61 -5.49
CA ASP A 139 6.99 -19.29 -4.30
C ASP A 139 5.62 -19.98 -4.36
N LEU A 140 5.06 -20.19 -5.55
CA LEU A 140 3.78 -20.88 -5.71
C LEU A 140 3.79 -22.34 -5.18
N PRO A 141 4.75 -23.22 -5.56
CA PRO A 141 4.83 -24.56 -4.97
C PRO A 141 4.98 -24.56 -3.46
N LYS A 142 5.70 -23.60 -2.88
CA LYS A 142 5.85 -23.47 -1.41
C LYS A 142 4.51 -23.17 -0.76
N LEU A 143 3.78 -22.18 -1.29
CA LEU A 143 2.46 -21.80 -0.78
C LEU A 143 1.46 -22.96 -0.92
N VAL A 144 1.45 -23.67 -2.06
CA VAL A 144 0.58 -24.84 -2.29
C VAL A 144 0.82 -25.95 -1.27
N ASN A 145 2.06 -26.22 -0.88
CA ASN A 145 2.38 -27.22 0.15
C ASN A 145 1.91 -26.85 1.56
N GLN A 146 1.62 -25.58 1.82
CA GLN A 146 1.10 -25.11 3.10
C GLN A 146 -0.44 -25.11 3.17
N LEU A 147 -1.12 -25.30 2.03
CA LEU A 147 -2.58 -25.35 1.95
C LEU A 147 -3.16 -26.57 2.63
N VAL A 148 -4.27 -26.35 3.32
CA VAL A 148 -5.08 -27.40 3.95
C VAL A 148 -6.55 -27.13 3.64
N ALA A 149 -7.26 -28.12 3.10
CA ALA A 149 -8.71 -28.05 2.93
C ALA A 149 -9.42 -28.07 4.29
N ASN A 150 -10.44 -27.22 4.45
CA ASN A 150 -11.23 -27.06 5.66
C ASN A 150 -12.72 -26.89 5.32
N PRO A 151 -13.38 -27.93 4.79
CA PRO A 151 -14.72 -27.83 4.20
C PRO A 151 -15.78 -27.15 5.06
N ASN A 152 -15.65 -27.28 6.37
CA ASN A 152 -16.61 -26.78 7.36
C ASN A 152 -16.20 -25.47 8.03
N ASN A 153 -15.14 -24.83 7.56
CA ASN A 153 -14.60 -23.60 8.15
C ASN A 153 -14.33 -23.69 9.67
N HIS A 154 -13.95 -24.89 10.16
CA HIS A 154 -13.56 -25.04 11.56
C HIS A 154 -12.33 -24.16 11.85
N THR A 155 -12.29 -23.58 13.05
CA THR A 155 -11.09 -22.87 13.51
C THR A 155 -9.92 -23.84 13.64
N PRO A 156 -8.84 -23.71 12.83
CA PRO A 156 -7.70 -24.63 12.91
C PRO A 156 -6.97 -24.49 14.25
N ALA A 157 -6.43 -25.59 14.76
CA ALA A 157 -5.61 -25.57 15.98
C ALA A 157 -4.17 -25.08 15.69
N GLU A 158 -3.69 -25.28 14.47
CA GLU A 158 -2.36 -24.87 14.02
C GLU A 158 -2.34 -23.39 13.63
N PRO A 159 -1.20 -22.68 13.84
CA PRO A 159 -1.04 -21.31 13.38
C PRO A 159 -1.10 -21.23 11.84
N GLY A 160 -1.57 -20.09 11.33
CA GLY A 160 -1.68 -19.87 9.89
C GLY A 160 -2.80 -18.89 9.54
N PHE A 161 -3.15 -18.81 8.28
CA PHE A 161 -4.09 -17.87 7.72
C PHE A 161 -5.37 -18.59 7.26
N CYS A 162 -6.52 -18.23 7.86
CA CYS A 162 -7.84 -18.79 7.51
C CYS A 162 -8.45 -18.10 6.30
N MET A 163 -9.04 -18.88 5.41
CA MET A 163 -9.87 -18.42 4.29
C MET A 163 -11.14 -19.29 4.19
N ASP A 164 -11.99 -19.03 3.22
CA ASP A 164 -13.17 -19.87 3.01
C ASP A 164 -12.74 -21.30 2.69
N ARG A 165 -13.28 -22.29 3.40
CA ARG A 165 -13.08 -23.74 3.22
C ARG A 165 -11.62 -24.22 3.17
N ALA A 166 -10.67 -23.36 3.53
CA ALA A 166 -9.26 -23.72 3.56
C ALA A 166 -8.48 -22.85 4.55
N TYR A 167 -7.25 -23.23 4.82
CA TYR A 167 -6.29 -22.36 5.50
C TYR A 167 -4.87 -22.65 5.02
N VAL A 168 -3.98 -21.67 5.19
CA VAL A 168 -2.54 -21.80 4.93
C VAL A 168 -1.82 -21.93 6.26
N ARG A 169 -1.03 -22.99 6.42
CA ARG A 169 -0.22 -23.24 7.64
C ARG A 169 0.99 -22.32 7.67
N ASP A 170 1.38 -21.91 8.88
CA ASP A 170 2.70 -21.29 9.08
C ASP A 170 3.82 -22.34 8.91
N PRO A 171 5.08 -21.94 8.64
CA PRO A 171 5.56 -20.56 8.65
C PRO A 171 5.23 -19.79 7.36
N LEU A 172 4.61 -18.63 7.51
CA LEU A 172 4.51 -17.63 6.48
C LEU A 172 5.55 -16.54 6.77
N ASN A 173 6.05 -15.85 5.75
CA ASN A 173 7.00 -14.78 5.95
C ASN A 173 6.36 -13.63 6.74
N ALA A 174 7.10 -13.02 7.68
CA ALA A 174 6.58 -11.94 8.50
C ALA A 174 6.22 -10.67 7.70
N ASP A 175 6.82 -10.51 6.53
CA ASP A 175 6.62 -9.40 5.59
C ASP A 175 5.72 -9.76 4.40
N GLN A 176 5.02 -10.90 4.48
CA GLN A 176 4.17 -11.39 3.40
C GLN A 176 2.89 -10.54 3.28
N LEU A 177 2.45 -10.31 2.04
CA LEU A 177 1.16 -9.73 1.77
C LEU A 177 0.06 -10.76 2.09
N GLU A 178 -0.81 -10.43 3.03
CA GLU A 178 -1.99 -11.25 3.36
C GLU A 178 -3.23 -10.37 3.35
N GLN A 179 -4.26 -10.79 2.62
CA GLN A 179 -5.52 -10.05 2.59
C GLN A 179 -6.71 -10.98 2.56
N ILE A 180 -7.71 -10.69 3.37
CA ILE A 180 -9.02 -11.32 3.35
C ILE A 180 -10.08 -10.36 3.85
N MET A 181 -11.30 -10.52 3.34
CA MET A 181 -12.46 -9.75 3.75
C MET A 181 -13.62 -10.68 4.09
N MET A 182 -14.26 -10.40 5.20
CA MET A 182 -15.48 -11.04 5.64
C MET A 182 -16.64 -10.07 5.54
N PHE A 183 -17.77 -10.52 4.99
CA PHE A 183 -19.05 -9.82 5.10
C PHE A 183 -20.00 -10.62 5.96
N GLY A 184 -20.88 -9.91 6.65
CA GLY A 184 -21.93 -10.51 7.46
C GLY A 184 -23.23 -9.74 7.36
N ARG A 185 -24.34 -10.46 7.39
CA ARG A 185 -25.71 -9.93 7.41
C ARG A 185 -26.52 -10.64 8.47
N LEU A 186 -27.54 -9.95 8.98
CA LEU A 186 -28.49 -10.53 9.94
C LEU A 186 -29.83 -10.77 9.23
N PRO A 187 -30.26 -12.04 9.03
CA PRO A 187 -31.52 -12.34 8.34
C PRO A 187 -32.74 -11.67 8.97
N ASN A 188 -32.77 -11.55 10.30
CA ASN A 188 -33.86 -10.90 11.04
C ASN A 188 -33.76 -9.37 11.05
N HIS A 189 -32.64 -8.78 10.59
CA HIS A 189 -32.37 -7.36 10.48
C HIS A 189 -31.65 -7.11 9.15
N PRO A 190 -32.35 -7.20 8.00
CA PRO A 190 -31.73 -7.17 6.67
C PRO A 190 -31.10 -5.82 6.31
N ASP A 191 -31.37 -4.80 7.09
CA ASP A 191 -30.75 -3.48 7.00
C ASP A 191 -29.42 -3.38 7.76
N VAL A 192 -29.01 -4.44 8.48
CA VAL A 192 -27.77 -4.49 9.27
C VAL A 192 -26.72 -5.32 8.53
N GLU A 193 -25.64 -4.67 8.20
CA GLU A 193 -24.48 -5.29 7.54
C GLU A 193 -23.21 -4.98 8.33
N PHE A 194 -22.25 -5.92 8.29
CA PHE A 194 -20.92 -5.69 8.83
C PHE A 194 -19.84 -6.30 7.94
N MET A 195 -18.66 -5.75 8.03
CA MET A 195 -17.50 -6.12 7.23
C MET A 195 -16.24 -6.11 8.10
N PHE A 196 -15.40 -7.14 7.94
CA PHE A 196 -14.10 -7.20 8.58
C PHE A 196 -13.02 -7.45 7.53
N LEU A 197 -12.12 -6.48 7.36
CA LEU A 197 -10.94 -6.57 6.49
C LEU A 197 -9.71 -6.82 7.34
N VAL A 198 -8.92 -7.79 6.94
CA VAL A 198 -7.56 -8.05 7.44
C VAL A 198 -6.61 -7.90 6.26
N SER A 199 -5.65 -6.99 6.36
CA SER A 199 -4.67 -6.74 5.31
C SER A 199 -3.28 -6.47 5.88
N ALA A 200 -2.33 -7.37 5.66
CA ALA A 200 -0.95 -7.25 6.11
C ALA A 200 -0.02 -6.90 4.93
N GLY A 201 1.14 -6.36 5.22
CA GLY A 201 2.17 -6.03 4.23
C GLY A 201 1.88 -4.73 3.45
N LEU A 202 0.87 -3.95 3.87
CA LEU A 202 0.56 -2.65 3.29
C LEU A 202 1.26 -1.53 4.07
N LYS A 203 1.69 -0.51 3.35
CA LYS A 203 2.19 0.71 3.97
C LYS A 203 1.06 1.38 4.75
N PRO A 204 1.25 1.71 6.03
CA PRO A 204 0.27 2.44 6.81
C PRO A 204 -0.10 3.78 6.17
N ASP A 205 -1.35 4.18 6.31
CA ASP A 205 -1.78 5.52 5.93
C ASP A 205 -1.07 6.58 6.79
N GLU A 206 -0.78 7.72 6.18
CA GLU A 206 -0.14 8.84 6.88
C GLU A 206 -1.03 9.40 7.99
N HIS A 207 -2.35 9.31 7.82
CA HIS A 207 -3.36 9.81 8.75
C HIS A 207 -4.24 8.66 9.25
N GLY A 208 -4.45 8.59 10.56
CA GLY A 208 -5.39 7.65 11.18
C GLY A 208 -6.85 7.95 10.85
N LEU A 209 -7.75 7.06 11.26
CA LEU A 209 -9.18 7.16 11.02
C LEU A 209 -9.77 8.48 11.56
N LEU A 210 -9.39 8.89 12.78
CA LEU A 210 -9.93 10.11 13.40
C LEU A 210 -9.55 11.36 12.62
N ALA A 211 -8.29 11.47 12.20
CA ALA A 211 -7.82 12.61 11.40
C ALA A 211 -8.49 12.67 10.03
N ARG A 212 -8.67 11.52 9.36
CA ARG A 212 -9.37 11.46 8.07
C ARG A 212 -10.86 11.78 8.22
N ASN A 213 -11.48 11.35 9.30
CA ASN A 213 -12.89 11.65 9.57
C ASN A 213 -13.08 13.15 9.88
N GLU A 214 -12.19 13.76 10.67
CA GLU A 214 -12.22 15.21 10.93
C GLU A 214 -12.08 16.02 9.63
N ALA A 215 -11.13 15.66 8.78
CA ALA A 215 -10.96 16.31 7.48
C ALA A 215 -12.19 16.12 6.56
N ALA A 216 -12.85 14.95 6.63
CA ALA A 216 -14.09 14.72 5.89
C ALA A 216 -15.24 15.61 6.42
N ASP A 217 -15.38 15.73 7.75
CA ASP A 217 -16.37 16.61 8.38
C ASP A 217 -16.18 18.08 8.00
N GLU A 218 -14.93 18.54 7.90
CA GLU A 218 -14.64 19.91 7.47
C GLU A 218 -15.09 20.19 6.03
N ALA A 219 -15.08 19.18 5.17
CA ALA A 219 -15.53 19.29 3.79
C ALA A 219 -17.04 19.30 3.61
N LEU A 220 -17.82 18.88 4.63
CA LEU A 220 -19.27 18.84 4.59
C LEU A 220 -19.90 20.24 4.73
N SER A 221 -21.01 20.46 4.04
CA SER A 221 -21.85 21.63 4.26
C SER A 221 -22.47 21.61 5.66
N MET A 222 -22.90 22.77 6.16
CA MET A 222 -23.58 22.88 7.45
C MET A 222 -24.83 21.99 7.52
N ALA A 223 -25.59 21.90 6.45
CA ALA A 223 -26.80 21.08 6.37
C ALA A 223 -26.48 19.57 6.45
N GLU A 224 -25.38 19.13 5.87
CA GLU A 224 -24.93 17.73 5.95
C GLU A 224 -24.39 17.41 7.34
N ARG A 225 -23.62 18.30 7.95
CA ARG A 225 -23.15 18.11 9.34
C ARG A 225 -24.31 17.98 10.35
N MET A 226 -25.38 18.73 10.16
CA MET A 226 -26.58 18.64 11.04
C MET A 226 -27.28 17.29 10.94
N ARG A 227 -27.01 16.50 9.90
CA ARG A 227 -27.58 15.16 9.71
C ARG A 227 -26.75 14.06 10.36
N ILE A 228 -25.57 14.38 10.86
CA ILE A 228 -24.63 13.43 11.49
C ILE A 228 -24.57 13.77 12.98
N THR A 229 -24.83 12.76 13.81
CA THR A 229 -24.64 12.87 15.25
C THR A 229 -23.52 11.92 15.66
N ARG A 230 -22.40 12.47 16.13
CA ARG A 230 -21.27 11.70 16.63
C ARG A 230 -21.61 11.06 17.97
N LEU A 231 -21.65 9.72 18.00
CA LEU A 231 -21.89 8.94 19.20
C LEU A 231 -20.58 8.66 19.95
N ARG A 232 -19.52 8.32 19.21
CA ARG A 232 -18.16 8.11 19.72
C ARG A 232 -17.13 8.50 18.67
N ALA A 233 -15.99 9.03 19.10
CA ALA A 233 -14.77 9.19 18.29
C ALA A 233 -13.58 9.19 19.25
N ALA A 234 -12.84 8.09 19.29
CA ALA A 234 -11.71 7.93 20.23
C ALA A 234 -10.78 6.80 19.79
N SER A 235 -9.57 6.81 20.35
CA SER A 235 -8.69 5.64 20.31
C SER A 235 -9.33 4.50 21.09
N ARG A 236 -9.29 3.28 20.53
CA ARG A 236 -9.86 2.08 21.16
C ARG A 236 -8.95 0.88 20.91
N GLU A 237 -8.51 0.26 22.01
CA GLU A 237 -7.76 -0.98 21.93
C GLU A 237 -8.69 -2.20 21.94
N ILE A 238 -8.49 -3.11 20.97
CA ILE A 238 -9.24 -4.36 20.86
C ILE A 238 -8.26 -5.49 20.60
N GLY A 239 -8.34 -6.57 21.40
CA GLY A 239 -7.47 -7.74 21.22
C GLY A 239 -5.97 -7.47 21.33
N GLY A 240 -5.58 -6.43 22.06
CA GLY A 240 -4.18 -5.99 22.18
C GLY A 240 -3.69 -5.10 21.04
N LEU A 241 -4.57 -4.75 20.08
CA LEU A 241 -4.24 -3.86 18.96
C LEU A 241 -4.83 -2.48 19.20
N LYS A 242 -3.96 -1.46 19.09
CA LYS A 242 -4.35 -0.06 19.22
C LYS A 242 -4.95 0.44 17.92
N GLY A 243 -6.23 0.77 17.95
CA GLY A 243 -6.98 1.31 16.83
C GLY A 243 -7.71 2.59 17.18
N GLU A 244 -8.45 3.11 16.23
CA GLU A 244 -9.31 4.28 16.34
C GLU A 244 -10.76 3.90 16.00
N GLU A 245 -11.72 4.48 16.70
CA GLU A 245 -13.15 4.22 16.53
C GLU A 245 -13.91 5.50 16.20
N VAL A 246 -14.85 5.39 15.25
CA VAL A 246 -15.87 6.38 14.96
C VAL A 246 -17.23 5.69 14.93
N ALA A 247 -18.18 6.22 15.67
CA ALA A 247 -19.57 5.75 15.69
C ALA A 247 -20.52 6.95 15.50
N GLU A 248 -21.42 6.84 14.55
CA GLU A 248 -22.29 7.92 14.13
C GLU A 248 -23.72 7.45 13.92
N LEU A 249 -24.67 8.34 14.24
CA LEU A 249 -26.05 8.28 13.78
C LEU A 249 -26.18 9.23 12.60
N VAL A 250 -26.67 8.73 11.47
CA VAL A 250 -26.85 9.47 10.22
C VAL A 250 -28.34 9.58 9.91
N VAL A 251 -28.78 10.79 9.58
CA VAL A 251 -30.14 11.05 9.07
C VAL A 251 -30.05 11.29 7.58
N GLU A 252 -30.51 10.37 6.79
CA GLU A 252 -30.47 10.42 5.33
C GLU A 252 -31.41 11.51 4.75
N LYS A 253 -31.24 11.83 3.45
CA LYS A 253 -32.08 12.84 2.78
C LYS A 253 -33.57 12.49 2.78
N ASN A 254 -33.93 11.22 2.85
CA ASN A 254 -35.30 10.72 2.95
C ASN A 254 -35.79 10.56 4.40
N GLU A 255 -35.08 11.19 5.35
CA GLU A 255 -35.33 11.16 6.80
C GLU A 255 -35.17 9.77 7.45
N ALA A 256 -34.67 8.77 6.71
CA ALA A 256 -34.29 7.50 7.30
C ALA A 256 -33.10 7.69 8.25
N ARG A 257 -33.16 7.06 9.42
CA ARG A 257 -32.11 7.09 10.44
C ARG A 257 -31.38 5.77 10.42
N GLY A 258 -30.05 5.82 10.29
CA GLY A 258 -29.16 4.68 10.30
C GLY A 258 -27.92 4.94 11.14
N HIS A 259 -27.14 3.93 11.38
CA HIS A 259 -25.88 4.02 12.14
C HIS A 259 -24.72 3.63 11.24
N SER A 260 -23.58 4.28 11.45
CA SER A 260 -22.29 3.96 10.87
C SER A 260 -21.28 3.76 12.00
N PHE A 261 -20.65 2.60 12.03
CA PHE A 261 -19.60 2.25 13.00
C PHE A 261 -18.35 1.85 12.26
N TRP A 262 -17.22 2.35 12.70
CA TRP A 262 -15.92 2.07 12.12
C TRP A 262 -14.86 1.94 13.21
N TRP A 263 -14.13 0.86 13.19
CA TRP A 263 -12.89 0.69 13.96
C TRP A 263 -11.77 0.27 13.03
N GLU A 264 -10.60 0.89 13.20
CA GLU A 264 -9.46 0.70 12.31
C GLU A 264 -8.15 0.66 13.09
N VAL A 265 -7.28 -0.28 12.71
CA VAL A 265 -5.86 -0.33 13.07
C VAL A 265 -5.07 -0.01 11.81
N ASN A 266 -4.23 1.00 11.85
CA ASN A 266 -3.46 1.43 10.66
C ASN A 266 -2.40 0.40 10.22
N GLY A 267 -1.97 -0.48 11.13
CA GLY A 267 -1.05 -1.58 10.84
C GLY A 267 0.40 -1.17 10.68
N THR A 268 1.20 -2.09 10.14
CA THR A 268 2.62 -1.92 9.81
C THR A 268 2.93 -2.61 8.48
N GLU A 269 3.94 -2.13 7.76
CA GLU A 269 4.27 -2.64 6.42
C GLU A 269 4.91 -4.04 6.46
N ASP A 270 5.60 -4.39 7.54
CA ASP A 270 6.52 -5.54 7.62
C ASP A 270 6.21 -6.49 8.77
N ASN A 271 4.97 -6.47 9.30
CA ASN A 271 4.56 -7.33 10.38
C ASN A 271 3.12 -7.83 10.22
N VAL A 272 2.95 -9.06 9.77
CA VAL A 272 1.63 -9.72 9.60
C VAL A 272 0.82 -9.84 10.90
N PHE A 273 1.45 -9.67 12.07
CA PHE A 273 0.78 -9.69 13.38
C PHE A 273 0.25 -8.33 13.82
N VAL A 274 0.60 -7.26 13.09
CA VAL A 274 0.05 -5.92 13.25
C VAL A 274 -0.43 -5.43 11.88
N PRO A 275 -1.43 -6.10 11.30
CA PRO A 275 -1.94 -5.76 9.98
C PRO A 275 -2.81 -4.49 10.03
N HIS A 276 -3.09 -3.94 8.87
CA HIS A 276 -4.19 -3.02 8.72
C HIS A 276 -5.51 -3.79 8.90
N LEU A 277 -6.30 -3.37 9.90
CA LEU A 277 -7.60 -3.95 10.22
C LEU A 277 -8.69 -2.90 10.05
N VAL A 278 -9.79 -3.28 9.42
CA VAL A 278 -10.99 -2.45 9.36
C VAL A 278 -12.19 -3.30 9.76
N PHE A 279 -12.86 -2.92 10.82
CA PHE A 279 -14.19 -3.44 11.14
C PHE A 279 -15.24 -2.35 11.00
N ARG A 280 -16.24 -2.60 10.19
CA ARG A 280 -17.37 -1.69 9.96
C ARG A 280 -18.66 -2.41 10.22
N MET A 281 -19.63 -1.68 10.76
CA MET A 281 -21.03 -2.09 10.84
C MET A 281 -21.90 -0.91 10.46
N SER A 282 -22.96 -1.15 9.71
CA SER A 282 -23.94 -0.15 9.36
C SER A 282 -25.36 -0.69 9.52
N THR A 283 -26.29 0.20 9.80
CA THR A 283 -27.73 -0.10 9.86
C THR A 283 -28.49 0.88 8.97
N GLY A 284 -29.71 0.53 8.61
CA GLY A 284 -30.50 1.38 7.72
C GLY A 284 -30.19 1.18 6.24
N ASN A 285 -29.48 0.09 5.88
CA ASN A 285 -29.19 -0.26 4.49
C ASN A 285 -30.42 -0.85 3.81
N GLY A 286 -30.86 -0.24 2.73
CA GLY A 286 -31.95 -0.75 1.88
C GLY A 286 -31.46 -1.03 0.47
N ASN A 287 -32.11 -1.95 -0.25
CA ASN A 287 -31.70 -2.39 -1.59
C ASN A 287 -31.63 -1.25 -2.63
N ARG A 288 -32.45 -0.21 -2.51
CA ARG A 288 -32.50 0.90 -3.48
C ARG A 288 -32.31 2.27 -2.85
N GLN A 289 -32.65 2.42 -1.60
CA GLN A 289 -32.53 3.66 -0.84
C GLN A 289 -32.38 3.33 0.63
N PRO A 290 -31.80 4.22 1.44
CA PRO A 290 -31.75 4.07 2.89
C PRO A 290 -33.13 3.85 3.49
N VAL A 291 -33.22 2.99 4.48
CA VAL A 291 -34.44 2.68 5.25
C VAL A 291 -34.19 3.00 6.72
N PRO A 292 -35.22 3.25 7.52
CA PRO A 292 -35.04 3.41 8.96
C PRO A 292 -34.38 2.16 9.56
N SER A 293 -33.40 2.36 10.43
CA SER A 293 -32.74 1.25 11.14
C SER A 293 -33.78 0.41 11.90
N SER A 294 -33.68 -0.90 11.73
CA SER A 294 -34.49 -1.86 12.51
C SER A 294 -34.05 -1.98 13.96
N LEU A 295 -32.88 -1.41 14.31
CA LEU A 295 -32.30 -1.39 15.64
C LEU A 295 -32.42 0.01 16.26
N SER A 296 -32.77 0.07 17.56
CA SER A 296 -32.60 1.30 18.33
C SER A 296 -31.13 1.64 18.52
N ASP A 297 -30.84 2.91 18.83
CA ASP A 297 -29.46 3.41 19.04
C ASP A 297 -28.70 2.56 20.08
N GLY A 298 -29.37 2.22 21.20
CA GLY A 298 -28.74 1.37 22.23
C GLY A 298 -28.53 -0.08 21.79
N ALA A 299 -29.42 -0.65 20.96
CA ALA A 299 -29.29 -1.99 20.43
C ALA A 299 -28.17 -2.06 19.38
N ALA A 300 -28.06 -1.06 18.50
CA ALA A 300 -27.01 -0.95 17.50
C ALA A 300 -25.63 -0.80 18.16
N LEU A 301 -25.48 0.10 19.15
CA LEU A 301 -24.27 0.26 19.95
C LEU A 301 -23.90 -1.02 20.71
N GLY A 302 -24.88 -1.69 21.34
CA GLY A 302 -24.63 -2.93 22.06
C GLY A 302 -24.19 -4.08 21.15
N LEU A 303 -24.75 -4.19 19.95
CA LEU A 303 -24.33 -5.16 18.94
C LEU A 303 -22.90 -4.86 18.46
N TRP A 304 -22.64 -3.59 18.11
CA TRP A 304 -21.31 -3.11 17.74
C TRP A 304 -20.26 -3.44 18.79
N ASP A 305 -20.51 -3.08 20.04
CA ASP A 305 -19.58 -3.31 21.14
C ASP A 305 -19.29 -4.80 21.34
N LYS A 306 -20.31 -5.65 21.22
CA LYS A 306 -20.18 -7.08 21.45
C LYS A 306 -19.37 -7.74 20.33
N ILE A 307 -19.65 -7.43 19.07
CA ILE A 307 -18.92 -8.01 17.93
C ILE A 307 -17.48 -7.46 17.91
N SER A 308 -17.31 -6.13 17.93
CA SER A 308 -15.98 -5.52 17.80
C SER A 308 -15.03 -5.92 18.93
N SER A 309 -15.52 -5.95 20.19
CA SER A 309 -14.69 -6.36 21.34
C SER A 309 -14.28 -7.83 21.31
N SER A 310 -14.89 -8.65 20.48
CA SER A 310 -14.54 -10.06 20.33
C SER A 310 -13.37 -10.30 19.38
N ILE A 311 -13.01 -9.29 18.59
CA ILE A 311 -11.89 -9.38 17.64
C ILE A 311 -10.60 -9.64 18.44
N ARG A 312 -9.93 -10.71 18.11
CA ARG A 312 -8.71 -11.16 18.79
C ARG A 312 -7.82 -11.92 17.84
N PHE A 313 -6.53 -11.86 18.08
CA PHE A 313 -5.59 -12.71 17.40
C PHE A 313 -5.93 -14.18 17.73
N ARG A 314 -5.89 -15.06 16.75
CA ARG A 314 -6.15 -16.50 16.97
C ARG A 314 -5.09 -17.05 17.91
N PRO A 315 -5.46 -17.64 19.06
CA PRO A 315 -4.48 -18.29 19.90
C PRO A 315 -3.97 -19.53 19.17
N SER A 316 -2.85 -19.39 18.49
CA SER A 316 -1.98 -20.52 18.26
C SER A 316 -1.44 -20.87 19.64
N LYS A 317 -1.48 -22.18 20.05
CA LYS A 317 -0.54 -22.60 21.10
C LYS A 317 0.77 -21.91 20.74
N PRO A 318 1.46 -21.24 21.67
CA PRO A 318 2.83 -20.89 21.43
C PRO A 318 3.61 -22.21 21.31
N ALA A 319 3.66 -22.83 20.16
CA ALA A 319 4.95 -23.17 19.63
C ALA A 319 5.62 -21.84 19.78
N GLU A 320 6.46 -21.71 20.83
CA GLU A 320 7.33 -20.58 20.94
C GLU A 320 7.44 -20.01 19.55
N MET A 321 6.73 -18.88 19.29
CA MET A 321 7.11 -18.05 18.17
C MET A 321 8.46 -17.53 18.65
N SER A 322 9.42 -18.47 18.72
CA SER A 322 10.77 -18.21 18.35
C SER A 322 10.56 -17.53 17.01
N ARG A 323 10.42 -16.19 17.04
CA ARG A 323 11.26 -15.46 16.18
C ARG A 323 12.54 -16.32 16.15
N VAL A 324 12.66 -17.20 15.16
CA VAL A 324 13.96 -17.55 14.64
C VAL A 324 14.37 -16.21 14.04
N GLU A 325 14.78 -15.33 14.95
CA GLU A 325 15.53 -14.16 14.63
C GLU A 325 16.67 -14.76 13.84
N ALA A 326 16.55 -14.65 12.52
CA ALA A 326 17.62 -15.08 11.62
C ALA A 326 18.87 -14.50 12.26
N PRO A 327 19.89 -15.32 12.58
CA PRO A 327 21.00 -14.91 13.41
C PRO A 327 21.44 -13.54 12.92
N PRO A 328 21.58 -12.55 13.79
CA PRO A 328 21.70 -11.13 13.42
C PRO A 328 22.80 -11.04 12.35
N THR A 329 22.44 -10.55 11.18
CA THR A 329 23.35 -10.43 10.03
C THR A 329 24.68 -9.85 10.50
N PRO A 330 25.82 -10.56 10.43
CA PRO A 330 27.07 -10.07 11.01
C PRO A 330 27.56 -8.81 10.27
N LEU A 331 28.25 -7.91 10.99
CA LEU A 331 28.98 -6.83 10.32
C LEU A 331 29.94 -7.44 9.29
N GLY A 332 29.98 -6.86 8.10
CA GLY A 332 30.74 -7.41 6.98
C GLY A 332 29.97 -8.33 6.05
N ALA A 333 28.73 -8.68 6.38
CA ALA A 333 27.85 -9.43 5.46
C ALA A 333 27.62 -8.65 4.16
N TYR A 334 27.41 -9.40 3.08
CA TYR A 334 27.12 -8.85 1.75
C TYR A 334 25.66 -9.13 1.36
N ALA A 335 25.08 -8.20 0.61
CA ALA A 335 23.81 -8.37 -0.07
C ALA A 335 23.92 -7.75 -1.47
N SER A 336 23.26 -8.35 -2.46
CA SER A 336 23.35 -7.91 -3.87
C SER A 336 22.17 -7.02 -4.24
N ALA A 337 22.36 -6.14 -5.20
CA ALA A 337 21.28 -5.34 -5.77
C ALA A 337 20.13 -6.24 -6.23
N GLY A 338 18.88 -5.82 -5.91
CA GLY A 338 17.68 -6.61 -6.18
C GLY A 338 17.27 -7.56 -5.07
N GLU A 339 18.16 -7.95 -4.14
CA GLU A 339 17.83 -8.73 -2.95
C GLU A 339 17.18 -7.85 -1.88
N ARG A 340 16.46 -8.45 -0.94
CA ARG A 340 15.94 -7.73 0.24
C ARG A 340 17.06 -7.48 1.23
N CYS A 341 17.16 -6.24 1.74
CA CYS A 341 18.12 -5.87 2.77
C CYS A 341 17.93 -6.74 4.02
N PRO A 342 18.91 -7.57 4.40
CA PRO A 342 18.73 -8.54 5.49
C PRO A 342 18.76 -7.89 6.88
N GLU A 343 19.31 -6.68 7.01
CA GLU A 343 19.44 -5.97 8.28
C GLU A 343 19.49 -4.46 8.08
N SER A 344 18.74 -3.70 8.90
CA SER A 344 18.81 -2.23 8.90
C SER A 344 20.20 -1.76 9.30
N GLY A 345 20.76 -0.80 8.55
CA GLY A 345 22.07 -0.26 8.87
C GLY A 345 22.73 0.47 7.71
N TRP A 346 23.98 0.81 7.92
CA TRP A 346 24.81 1.44 6.91
C TRP A 346 25.51 0.41 6.05
N TRP A 347 25.25 0.49 4.76
CA TRP A 347 25.79 -0.40 3.76
C TRP A 347 26.78 0.35 2.87
N LEU A 348 27.96 -0.23 2.67
CA LEU A 348 29.01 0.28 1.80
C LEU A 348 28.87 -0.38 0.43
N CYS A 349 28.76 0.43 -0.61
CA CYS A 349 28.73 -0.04 -1.98
C CYS A 349 30.09 -0.64 -2.39
N GLY A 350 30.07 -1.82 -2.99
CA GLY A 350 31.26 -2.48 -3.53
C GLY A 350 31.69 -1.93 -4.89
N ASP A 351 30.76 -1.27 -5.60
CA ASP A 351 31.07 -0.60 -6.86
C ASP A 351 31.58 0.82 -6.58
N GLY A 352 32.34 1.35 -7.51
CA GLY A 352 32.98 2.65 -7.34
C GLY A 352 34.43 2.51 -6.84
N GLY A 353 35.23 3.46 -7.15
CA GLY A 353 36.65 3.52 -6.91
C GLY A 353 37.32 4.23 -8.07
N ASN A 354 38.60 4.55 -7.96
CA ASN A 354 39.38 5.23 -9.02
C ASN A 354 38.74 6.57 -9.47
N GLY A 355 38.10 7.31 -8.55
CA GLY A 355 37.55 8.63 -8.87
C GLY A 355 36.11 8.63 -9.38
N VAL A 356 35.46 7.46 -9.46
CA VAL A 356 34.02 7.36 -9.81
C VAL A 356 33.21 7.44 -8.52
N ALA A 357 32.39 8.49 -8.40
CA ALA A 357 31.49 8.67 -7.28
C ALA A 357 30.20 7.85 -7.49
N ILE A 358 29.46 7.58 -6.41
CA ILE A 358 28.18 6.87 -6.43
C ILE A 358 27.09 7.85 -6.05
N LEU A 359 25.97 7.83 -6.78
CA LEU A 359 24.81 8.65 -6.45
C LEU A 359 24.24 8.21 -5.09
N GLY A 360 24.08 9.15 -4.17
CA GLY A 360 23.72 8.87 -2.78
C GLY A 360 24.91 8.55 -1.86
N GLY A 361 26.14 8.52 -2.41
CA GLY A 361 27.36 8.24 -1.66
C GLY A 361 27.70 6.76 -1.60
N GLN A 362 28.96 6.45 -1.32
CA GLN A 362 29.43 5.06 -1.17
C GLN A 362 28.81 4.34 0.02
N ARG A 363 28.36 5.08 1.04
CA ARG A 363 27.76 4.55 2.24
C ARG A 363 26.32 5.03 2.35
N GLN A 364 25.37 4.11 2.32
CA GLN A 364 23.93 4.40 2.36
C GLN A 364 23.27 3.66 3.52
N HIS A 365 22.32 4.31 4.18
CA HIS A 365 21.51 3.67 5.20
C HIS A 365 20.33 2.98 4.53
N LEU A 366 20.26 1.65 4.63
CA LEU A 366 19.18 0.82 4.09
C LEU A 366 18.42 0.14 5.23
N ARG A 367 17.12 0.01 5.09
CA ARG A 367 16.26 -0.63 6.08
C ARG A 367 16.09 -2.10 5.76
N LYS A 368 15.95 -2.94 6.79
CA LYS A 368 15.62 -4.35 6.66
C LYS A 368 14.36 -4.52 5.81
N GLY A 369 14.39 -5.47 4.86
CA GLY A 369 13.29 -5.69 3.91
C GLY A 369 13.31 -4.77 2.68
N GLN A 370 13.98 -3.63 2.71
CA GLN A 370 14.12 -2.74 1.56
C GLN A 370 14.89 -3.44 0.42
N LYS A 371 14.45 -3.27 -0.82
CA LYS A 371 15.18 -3.79 -1.97
C LYS A 371 16.53 -3.10 -2.10
N MET A 372 17.62 -3.88 -2.15
CA MET A 372 18.97 -3.36 -2.30
C MET A 372 19.09 -2.63 -3.64
N PRO A 373 19.52 -1.36 -3.66
CA PRO A 373 19.58 -0.58 -4.90
C PRO A 373 20.76 -1.01 -5.78
N GLN A 374 20.59 -0.90 -7.10
CA GLN A 374 21.69 -0.92 -8.05
C GLN A 374 22.47 0.39 -7.94
N ALA A 375 23.80 0.35 -7.92
CA ALA A 375 24.61 1.55 -7.82
C ALA A 375 24.58 2.35 -9.12
N LEU A 376 24.33 3.65 -8.99
CA LEU A 376 24.47 4.62 -10.05
C LEU A 376 25.85 5.29 -9.95
N LEU A 377 26.70 5.01 -10.90
CA LEU A 377 28.07 5.49 -10.97
C LEU A 377 28.11 6.89 -11.63
N LEU A 378 28.81 7.81 -11.01
CA LEU A 378 28.97 9.19 -11.47
C LEU A 378 30.42 9.39 -11.96
N PRO A 379 30.68 9.27 -13.27
CA PRO A 379 32.01 9.54 -13.80
C PRO A 379 32.38 11.02 -13.62
N PRO A 380 33.67 11.34 -13.60
CA PRO A 380 34.13 12.72 -13.52
C PRO A 380 33.58 13.53 -14.71
N GLN A 381 33.01 14.69 -14.41
CA GLN A 381 32.47 15.58 -15.43
C GLN A 381 33.57 16.14 -16.32
N THR A 382 33.33 16.16 -17.62
CA THR A 382 34.13 16.95 -18.54
C THR A 382 33.86 18.46 -18.34
N ILE A 383 34.80 19.34 -18.77
CA ILE A 383 34.65 20.80 -18.64
C ILE A 383 33.34 21.28 -19.30
N TRP A 384 32.97 20.72 -20.44
CA TRP A 384 31.73 21.03 -21.16
C TRP A 384 30.46 20.58 -20.42
N GLN A 385 30.51 19.41 -19.79
CA GLN A 385 29.39 18.91 -18.97
C GLN A 385 29.20 19.77 -17.72
N ARG A 386 30.32 20.19 -17.08
CA ARG A 386 30.29 21.08 -15.92
C ARG A 386 29.69 22.45 -16.27
N MET A 387 30.09 23.02 -17.42
CA MET A 387 29.55 24.30 -17.90
C MET A 387 28.04 24.23 -18.21
N ARG A 388 27.53 23.06 -18.61
CA ARG A 388 26.10 22.84 -18.90
C ARG A 388 25.31 22.30 -17.69
N GLY A 389 25.95 22.13 -16.53
CA GLY A 389 25.31 21.53 -15.34
C GLY A 389 24.90 20.07 -15.50
N LEU A 390 25.51 19.33 -16.44
CA LEU A 390 25.18 17.94 -16.75
C LEU A 390 26.10 17.00 -15.95
N GLN A 391 25.49 16.12 -15.14
CA GLN A 391 26.21 15.04 -14.45
C GLN A 391 25.78 13.71 -15.08
N PRO A 392 26.63 13.08 -15.92
CA PRO A 392 26.32 11.76 -16.44
C PRO A 392 26.32 10.74 -15.30
N SER A 393 25.41 9.78 -15.37
CA SER A 393 25.39 8.60 -14.48
C SER A 393 25.11 7.37 -15.32
N TYR A 394 25.60 6.22 -14.88
CA TYR A 394 25.28 4.93 -15.49
C TYR A 394 25.20 3.85 -14.41
N GLU A 395 24.38 2.85 -14.64
CA GLU A 395 24.33 1.68 -13.76
C GLU A 395 25.55 0.80 -13.95
N SER A 396 25.98 0.17 -12.87
CA SER A 396 27.00 -0.87 -12.95
C SER A 396 26.50 -2.01 -13.83
N THR A 397 27.34 -2.52 -14.72
CA THR A 397 27.03 -3.66 -15.60
C THR A 397 26.93 -4.99 -14.85
N THR A 398 27.38 -5.02 -13.60
CA THR A 398 27.30 -6.15 -12.69
C THR A 398 26.37 -5.82 -11.53
N ARG A 399 25.71 -6.82 -10.94
CA ARG A 399 24.92 -6.61 -9.73
C ARG A 399 25.79 -6.00 -8.64
N THR A 400 25.38 -4.83 -8.15
CA THR A 400 26.11 -4.14 -7.08
C THR A 400 26.10 -4.96 -5.81
N ALA A 401 27.27 -5.19 -5.24
CA ALA A 401 27.41 -5.82 -3.93
C ALA A 401 27.49 -4.75 -2.84
N TRP A 402 26.64 -4.87 -1.83
CA TRP A 402 26.60 -3.99 -0.67
C TRP A 402 27.13 -4.74 0.56
N LYS A 403 27.99 -4.11 1.34
CA LYS A 403 28.58 -4.67 2.58
C LYS A 403 28.05 -3.93 3.80
N LEU A 404 27.48 -4.63 4.75
CA LEU A 404 27.02 -4.05 6.03
C LEU A 404 28.24 -3.60 6.86
N VAL A 405 28.33 -2.30 7.14
CA VAL A 405 29.47 -1.71 7.88
C VAL A 405 29.09 -1.15 9.25
N ASP A 406 27.82 -0.84 9.49
CA ASP A 406 27.35 -0.30 10.77
C ASP A 406 25.86 -0.58 10.93
N LYS A 407 25.41 -0.97 12.14
CA LYS A 407 24.01 -1.24 12.45
C LYS A 407 23.32 -0.12 13.22
N ARG A 408 24.03 0.98 13.54
CA ARG A 408 23.44 2.09 14.28
C ARG A 408 22.41 2.82 13.45
N GLU A 409 21.30 3.16 14.05
CA GLU A 409 20.34 4.09 13.46
C GLU A 409 21.01 5.45 13.22
N ARG A 410 20.51 6.18 12.22
CA ARG A 410 21.01 7.47 11.79
C ARG A 410 21.30 8.36 12.98
N ASP A 411 22.57 8.75 13.18
CA ASP A 411 22.96 9.74 14.17
C ASP A 411 22.13 11.02 13.97
N ARG A 412 21.44 11.41 15.01
CA ARG A 412 20.65 12.65 15.06
C ARG A 412 21.56 13.87 15.25
N THR A 413 22.59 14.01 14.53
CA THR A 413 23.33 15.28 14.34
C THR A 413 24.68 14.99 13.71
N PRO A 414 25.07 15.60 12.60
CA PRO A 414 26.48 15.58 12.22
C PRO A 414 27.27 16.34 13.28
N PRO A 415 28.43 15.84 13.75
CA PRO A 415 29.29 16.62 14.60
C PRO A 415 29.69 17.89 13.81
N SER A 416 29.41 19.04 14.35
CA SER A 416 29.98 20.31 13.90
C SER A 416 31.50 20.15 13.94
N VAL A 417 32.12 20.11 12.78
CA VAL A 417 33.59 20.19 12.65
C VAL A 417 33.98 21.56 13.16
N PRO A 418 34.83 21.69 14.19
CA PRO A 418 35.35 22.98 14.58
C PRO A 418 36.23 23.48 13.46
N LEU A 419 35.87 24.58 12.83
CA LEU A 419 36.78 25.32 11.96
C LEU A 419 37.98 25.72 12.80
N ALA A 420 39.14 25.18 12.47
CA ALA A 420 40.41 25.59 13.03
C ALA A 420 40.55 27.11 12.82
N GLN A 421 40.66 27.83 13.93
CA GLN A 421 40.96 29.25 13.96
C GLN A 421 42.31 29.51 13.29
N ALA A 422 42.26 30.14 12.12
CA ALA A 422 43.43 30.84 11.59
C ALA A 422 43.47 32.22 12.29
N THR A 423 44.37 32.34 13.23
CA THR A 423 44.70 33.57 13.90
C THR A 423 45.28 34.58 12.91
N LEU A 424 44.62 35.72 12.75
CA LEU A 424 45.32 36.97 12.40
C LEU A 424 44.69 38.11 13.20
N ALA A 425 45.55 38.63 14.05
CA ALA A 425 45.30 39.80 14.90
C ALA A 425 45.24 41.08 14.09
N ALA A 426 44.27 41.93 14.35
CA ALA A 426 44.41 43.38 14.28
C ALA A 426 43.25 44.04 15.06
N GLN A 427 43.61 44.66 16.09
CA GLN A 427 43.19 45.75 16.96
C GLN A 427 41.90 46.51 16.64
N ALA A 428 41.08 46.60 17.68
CA ALA A 428 40.42 47.73 18.31
C ALA A 428 39.63 48.73 17.43
N ASP A 429 38.36 48.92 17.65
CA ASP A 429 37.91 49.97 18.56
C ASP A 429 36.38 49.91 18.82
N SER A 430 36.02 50.44 19.94
CA SER A 430 34.75 50.56 20.64
C SER A 430 33.61 51.16 19.85
N GLY A 431 32.36 50.68 20.07
CA GLY A 431 31.14 51.42 19.71
C GLY A 431 29.85 50.61 19.84
N SER A 432 29.28 50.68 21.00
CA SER A 432 27.85 50.69 21.43
C SER A 432 26.74 50.20 20.44
N ALA A 433 26.01 49.23 20.95
CA ALA A 433 24.54 49.00 20.97
C ALA A 433 23.72 49.13 19.67
N ILE A 434 22.95 48.14 19.47
CA ILE A 434 21.50 48.01 19.28
C ILE A 434 21.26 46.76 18.44
N GLY A 435 20.48 45.84 19.00
CA GLY A 435 20.11 44.61 18.35
C GLY A 435 19.28 44.82 17.10
N THR A 436 19.65 44.07 16.10
CA THR A 436 18.75 43.77 14.99
C THR A 436 18.87 42.29 14.68
N ALA A 437 17.80 41.59 14.92
CA ALA A 437 17.65 40.18 14.54
C ALA A 437 17.84 40.05 13.02
N CYS A 438 18.93 39.38 12.64
CA CYS A 438 19.15 39.02 11.24
C CYS A 438 18.22 37.84 10.89
N SER A 439 17.05 38.16 10.35
CA SER A 439 16.20 37.20 9.64
C SER A 439 16.94 36.82 8.36
N THR A 440 17.49 35.61 8.31
CA THR A 440 17.96 35.02 7.05
C THR A 440 16.74 34.71 6.21
N ALA A 441 16.32 35.65 5.38
CA ALA A 441 15.34 35.44 4.32
C ALA A 441 15.96 34.44 3.33
N GLN A 442 15.45 33.21 3.31
CA GLN A 442 15.68 32.28 2.20
C GLN A 442 15.14 32.96 0.93
N PRO A 443 15.82 32.82 -0.22
CA PRO A 443 15.31 33.38 -1.47
C PRO A 443 13.92 32.82 -1.75
N GLU A 444 12.95 33.71 -1.87
CA GLU A 444 11.55 33.37 -2.12
C GLU A 444 11.46 32.73 -3.51
N VAL A 445 11.10 31.44 -3.57
CA VAL A 445 10.94 30.71 -4.82
C VAL A 445 9.74 31.28 -5.56
N ALA A 446 9.93 31.80 -6.78
CA ALA A 446 8.87 32.44 -7.53
C ALA A 446 7.75 31.45 -7.92
N ILE A 447 6.49 31.90 -7.91
CA ILE A 447 5.37 31.16 -8.51
C ILE A 447 5.71 30.90 -9.99
N GLY A 448 5.44 29.66 -10.45
CA GLY A 448 5.89 29.21 -11.78
C GLY A 448 7.21 28.46 -11.76
N TYR A 449 7.88 28.36 -10.61
CA TYR A 449 9.09 27.54 -10.47
C TYR A 449 8.78 26.07 -10.75
N VAL A 450 9.67 25.41 -11.49
CA VAL A 450 9.50 24.04 -11.96
C VAL A 450 10.52 23.12 -11.30
N ALA A 451 10.05 22.00 -10.73
CA ALA A 451 10.88 20.98 -10.12
C ALA A 451 10.43 19.59 -10.58
N ARG A 452 11.31 18.60 -10.52
CA ARG A 452 11.06 17.25 -11.03
C ARG A 452 10.87 16.24 -9.90
N THR A 453 10.16 15.15 -10.19
CA THR A 453 10.06 13.98 -9.32
C THR A 453 11.44 13.57 -8.77
N GLY A 454 11.52 13.35 -7.45
CA GLY A 454 12.75 13.00 -6.75
C GLY A 454 13.64 14.17 -6.35
N MET A 455 13.32 15.41 -6.75
CA MET A 455 13.95 16.61 -6.22
C MET A 455 13.32 17.02 -4.89
N GLN A 456 14.09 17.64 -4.01
CA GLN A 456 13.54 18.27 -2.82
C GLN A 456 12.68 19.47 -3.23
N CYS A 457 11.49 19.56 -2.66
CA CYS A 457 10.58 20.67 -2.86
C CYS A 457 11.22 21.95 -2.30
N PRO A 458 11.48 22.98 -3.13
CA PRO A 458 12.25 24.14 -2.70
C PRO A 458 11.44 25.13 -1.86
N ALA A 459 10.10 25.06 -1.91
CA ALA A 459 9.23 25.92 -1.13
C ALA A 459 7.92 25.21 -0.79
N SER A 460 7.42 25.39 0.44
CA SER A 460 6.10 24.90 0.83
C SER A 460 5.00 25.60 0.04
N GLY A 461 4.11 24.82 -0.57
CA GLY A 461 3.05 25.40 -1.37
C GLY A 461 2.29 24.36 -2.20
N TRP A 462 1.41 24.86 -3.05
CA TRP A 462 0.62 24.06 -3.97
C TRP A 462 1.36 23.92 -5.30
N TRP A 463 1.55 22.68 -5.71
CA TRP A 463 2.27 22.30 -6.91
C TRP A 463 1.34 21.56 -7.86
N ARG A 464 1.40 21.86 -9.13
CA ARG A 464 0.62 21.21 -10.18
C ARG A 464 1.54 20.41 -11.10
N CYS A 465 1.15 19.19 -11.43
CA CYS A 465 1.80 18.44 -12.49
C CYS A 465 1.48 19.07 -13.84
N GLU A 466 2.49 19.40 -14.63
CA GLU A 466 2.32 20.06 -15.93
C GLU A 466 1.94 19.11 -17.06
N GLU A 467 2.08 17.80 -16.85
CA GLU A 467 1.78 16.84 -17.90
C GLU A 467 0.25 16.67 -18.07
N SER A 468 -0.20 16.70 -19.33
CA SER A 468 -1.59 16.42 -19.70
C SER A 468 -1.96 14.99 -19.30
N HIS A 469 -3.16 14.80 -18.75
CA HIS A 469 -3.68 13.51 -18.26
C HIS A 469 -3.14 13.00 -16.92
N ALA A 470 -2.36 13.81 -16.16
CA ALA A 470 -2.04 13.47 -14.78
C ALA A 470 -3.31 13.55 -13.91
N LEU A 471 -3.55 12.49 -13.12
CA LEU A 471 -4.69 12.40 -12.21
C LEU A 471 -4.49 13.19 -10.90
N ASP A 472 -3.23 13.48 -10.55
CA ASP A 472 -2.88 14.12 -9.28
C ASP A 472 -3.31 15.59 -9.18
N GLY A 473 -3.56 16.26 -10.29
CA GLY A 473 -3.98 17.65 -10.30
C GLY A 473 -2.99 18.59 -9.60
N THR A 474 -3.49 19.39 -8.64
CA THR A 474 -2.69 20.27 -7.80
C THR A 474 -2.58 19.68 -6.39
N ARG A 475 -1.36 19.49 -5.89
CA ARG A 475 -1.07 18.89 -4.57
C ARG A 475 -0.21 19.83 -3.74
N TRP A 476 -0.39 19.76 -2.42
CA TRP A 476 0.44 20.51 -1.49
C TRP A 476 1.69 19.71 -1.10
N PHE A 477 2.86 20.35 -1.14
CA PHE A 477 4.13 19.78 -0.68
C PHE A 477 4.84 20.74 0.26
N ALA A 478 5.46 20.18 1.30
CA ALA A 478 6.30 20.93 2.23
C ALA A 478 7.69 21.17 1.63
N ALA A 479 8.31 22.30 1.94
CA ALA A 479 9.70 22.56 1.61
C ALA A 479 10.60 21.46 2.20
N GLY A 480 11.52 20.94 1.38
CA GLY A 480 12.41 19.84 1.76
C GLY A 480 11.83 18.43 1.57
N SER A 481 10.52 18.27 1.33
CA SER A 481 9.96 16.97 0.95
C SER A 481 10.37 16.58 -0.47
N LEU A 482 10.43 15.27 -0.77
CA LEU A 482 10.70 14.81 -2.13
C LEU A 482 9.42 14.90 -2.97
N LEU A 483 9.52 15.48 -4.16
CA LEU A 483 8.40 15.52 -5.10
C LEU A 483 8.12 14.13 -5.65
N PRO A 484 6.89 13.60 -5.52
CA PRO A 484 6.54 12.24 -5.93
C PRO A 484 6.40 12.10 -7.45
N ALA A 485 6.36 10.86 -7.92
CA ALA A 485 5.89 10.56 -9.26
C ALA A 485 4.41 10.93 -9.40
N ALA A 486 4.01 11.42 -10.56
CA ALA A 486 2.60 11.71 -10.84
C ALA A 486 1.87 10.46 -11.35
N THR A 487 0.57 10.39 -11.07
CA THR A 487 -0.30 9.28 -11.43
C THR A 487 -1.01 9.58 -12.75
N PHE A 488 -1.02 8.62 -13.67
CA PHE A 488 -1.65 8.72 -14.99
C PHE A 488 -2.67 7.60 -15.19
N GLU A 489 -3.76 7.91 -15.87
CA GLU A 489 -4.73 6.89 -16.29
C GLU A 489 -4.19 6.16 -17.53
N VAL A 490 -4.07 4.83 -17.45
CA VAL A 490 -3.75 4.02 -18.63
C VAL A 490 -5.02 3.85 -19.45
N SER A 491 -5.02 4.38 -20.66
CA SER A 491 -6.09 4.16 -21.61
C SER A 491 -6.07 2.68 -22.02
N ALA A 492 -7.01 1.89 -21.49
CA ALA A 492 -7.14 0.48 -21.86
C ALA A 492 -7.44 0.40 -23.36
N ALA A 493 -6.46 -0.05 -24.12
CA ALA A 493 -6.68 -0.43 -25.51
C ALA A 493 -7.72 -1.57 -25.55
N THR A 494 -8.88 -1.26 -26.05
CA THR A 494 -9.97 -2.04 -26.67
C THR A 494 -10.45 -3.37 -26.11
N LEU A 495 -9.84 -4.02 -25.12
CA LEU A 495 -10.29 -5.33 -24.60
C LEU A 495 -10.61 -5.36 -23.09
N GLY A 496 -10.40 -4.28 -22.36
CA GLY A 496 -10.62 -4.20 -20.90
C GLY A 496 -11.96 -3.60 -20.45
N ARG A 497 -12.96 -3.40 -21.34
CA ARG A 497 -14.23 -2.76 -20.97
C ARG A 497 -15.19 -3.58 -20.11
N ALA A 498 -14.86 -4.82 -19.80
CA ALA A 498 -15.77 -5.71 -19.05
C ALA A 498 -15.60 -5.71 -17.53
N PHE A 499 -14.47 -5.19 -17.00
CA PHE A 499 -14.25 -5.09 -15.56
C PHE A 499 -13.70 -3.69 -15.23
N GLY A 500 -14.54 -2.87 -14.63
CA GLY A 500 -14.34 -1.44 -14.40
C GLY A 500 -13.22 -0.99 -13.44
N ALA A 501 -12.05 -1.59 -13.49
CA ALA A 501 -10.87 -1.12 -12.78
C ALA A 501 -10.05 -0.21 -13.71
N ARG A 502 -10.03 1.10 -13.42
CA ARG A 502 -9.11 2.04 -14.05
C ARG A 502 -7.71 1.72 -13.55
N GLN A 503 -6.84 1.23 -14.40
CA GLN A 503 -5.43 1.08 -14.06
C GLN A 503 -4.76 2.45 -14.06
N ALA A 504 -4.13 2.81 -12.97
CA ALA A 504 -3.31 4.00 -12.84
C ALA A 504 -1.83 3.60 -12.75
N ILE A 505 -0.97 4.29 -13.48
CA ILE A 505 0.49 4.12 -13.39
C ILE A 505 1.11 5.37 -12.80
N GLN A 506 2.18 5.20 -12.03
CA GLN A 506 2.98 6.32 -11.53
C GLN A 506 4.19 6.52 -12.45
N ARG A 507 4.38 7.77 -12.88
CA ARG A 507 5.48 8.17 -13.77
C ARG A 507 6.18 9.42 -13.25
N ARG A 508 7.49 9.48 -13.44
CA ARG A 508 8.27 10.69 -13.13
C ARG A 508 7.74 11.87 -13.94
N SER A 509 7.55 12.99 -13.29
CA SER A 509 6.87 14.16 -13.87
C SER A 509 7.48 15.46 -13.39
N VAL A 510 7.05 16.52 -14.02
CA VAL A 510 7.42 17.89 -13.71
C VAL A 510 6.31 18.53 -12.90
N TRP A 511 6.68 19.17 -11.79
CA TRP A 511 5.79 19.89 -10.88
C TRP A 511 6.08 21.37 -10.92
N GLN A 512 5.04 22.20 -11.05
CA GLN A 512 5.13 23.64 -11.06
C GLN A 512 4.49 24.23 -9.80
N LEU A 513 5.18 25.13 -9.13
CA LEU A 513 4.63 25.87 -7.99
C LEU A 513 3.57 26.85 -8.48
N VAL A 514 2.31 26.64 -8.06
CA VAL A 514 1.18 27.49 -8.46
C VAL A 514 0.72 28.43 -7.36
N ARG A 515 1.03 28.13 -6.09
CA ARG A 515 0.70 29.00 -4.97
C ARG A 515 1.57 28.65 -3.75
N HIS A 516 2.08 29.68 -3.05
CA HIS A 516 2.76 29.49 -1.74
C HIS A 516 1.77 29.15 -0.64
N SER A 517 2.23 28.47 0.42
CA SER A 517 1.47 28.35 1.66
C SER A 517 1.40 29.73 2.32
N VAL A 518 0.19 30.21 2.57
CA VAL A 518 0.01 31.44 3.37
C VAL A 518 0.32 31.08 4.82
N THR A 519 1.40 31.64 5.37
CA THR A 519 1.64 31.56 6.81
C THR A 519 0.56 32.39 7.51
N PRO A 520 -0.18 31.87 8.52
CA PRO A 520 -1.14 32.69 9.26
C PRO A 520 -0.37 33.73 10.08
N GLY A 521 -0.37 34.97 9.65
CA GLY A 521 0.27 36.05 10.40
C GLY A 521 0.66 37.28 9.59
N ALA A 522 -0.16 37.75 8.61
CA ALA A 522 -0.04 39.08 8.11
C ALA A 522 -1.42 39.58 7.64
N THR A 523 -2.08 40.31 8.51
CA THR A 523 -3.23 41.16 8.17
C THR A 523 -2.76 42.21 7.21
N SER A 524 -3.18 42.15 5.95
CA SER A 524 -3.14 43.30 5.06
C SER A 524 -4.51 43.48 4.40
N ALA A 525 -4.95 44.72 4.45
CA ALA A 525 -6.23 45.26 4.10
C ALA A 525 -6.75 44.84 2.72
N ILE A 526 -8.03 44.52 2.67
CA ILE A 526 -8.85 44.29 1.49
C ILE A 526 -9.10 45.64 0.82
N PRO A 527 -8.86 45.83 -0.47
CA PRO A 527 -9.51 46.88 -1.21
C PRO A 527 -10.87 46.41 -1.72
N ASP A 528 -11.87 47.13 -1.29
CA ASP A 528 -13.25 47.07 -1.71
C ASP A 528 -13.37 47.38 -3.21
N ILE A 529 -13.92 46.52 -4.03
CA ILE A 529 -14.39 46.82 -5.36
C ILE A 529 -15.83 46.34 -5.48
N SER A 530 -16.75 47.23 -5.14
CA SER A 530 -18.14 47.23 -5.58
C SER A 530 -18.22 47.50 -7.08
N GLY A 531 -18.86 46.65 -7.85
CA GLY A 531 -19.09 46.85 -9.29
C GLY A 531 -20.15 45.89 -9.83
N SER A 532 -21.40 46.30 -9.67
CA SER A 532 -22.64 46.09 -10.46
C SER A 532 -22.83 44.79 -11.26
N ALA A 533 -23.93 44.16 -10.92
CA ALA A 533 -24.67 43.13 -11.63
C ALA A 533 -25.14 43.62 -13.03
N GLN A 534 -25.18 42.70 -13.98
CA GLN A 534 -26.19 42.68 -15.04
C GLN A 534 -26.55 41.25 -15.41
N ASP A 535 -27.84 41.01 -15.28
CA ASP A 535 -28.61 39.86 -15.72
C ASP A 535 -28.32 39.39 -17.14
N ARG A 536 -28.26 38.09 -17.35
CA ARG A 536 -28.73 37.43 -18.57
C ARG A 536 -29.17 36.00 -18.29
N ASP A 537 -30.46 35.74 -18.53
CA ASP A 537 -31.15 34.46 -18.53
C ASP A 537 -30.54 33.43 -19.50
N PRO A 538 -30.69 32.12 -19.23
CA PRO A 538 -30.31 31.04 -20.14
C PRO A 538 -31.45 30.70 -21.10
N PRO A 539 -31.17 30.26 -22.34
CA PRO A 539 -32.19 29.77 -23.24
C PRO A 539 -32.50 28.29 -22.98
N THR A 540 -33.76 27.99 -22.84
CA THR A 540 -34.44 26.71 -23.01
C THR A 540 -34.17 26.12 -24.38
N LEU A 541 -33.84 24.83 -24.47
CA LEU A 541 -34.06 24.01 -25.67
C LEU A 541 -34.41 22.57 -25.28
N ALA A 542 -35.38 22.11 -26.01
CA ALA A 542 -36.21 20.94 -26.09
C ALA A 542 -35.57 19.56 -25.88
#